data_555695c374e085927c6a1b41d9ddbbf7
#
_entry.id   555695c374e085927c6a1b41d9ddbbf7
#
_cell.length_a   1.000
_cell.length_b   1.000
_cell.length_c   1.000
_cell.angle_alpha   90.00
_cell.angle_beta   90.00
_cell.angle_gamma   90.00
#
_symmetry.space_group_name_H-M   'P 1'
#
loop_
_entity.id
_entity.type
_entity.pdbx_description
1 polymer ?
#
loop_
_entity_poly.entity_id
_entity_poly.type
_entity_poly.pdbx_seq_one_letter_code
_entity_poly.pdbx_strand_id
1 'polypeptide(L)'
;MVRLGDVCTFYSGTGFPNIYQGKADGKYPFYKVGDISRNVLSGNRELKICENYIDDDTVTKIKGTLLPPQTVVFAKIGEALRLNRRAITSRDCLVDNNAMGIKSDDSIIDSLYFYYFMCNVDLQNYCESTTVPSVRKTRIAEIEIPLPPLDEQRRIAAVLDKVSDLIAKRREQLDKLDELVKARFVEMFGECSSIRPQKLKEVTRRVKVGFV
;
A
#
# COMPACT_ATOMS: atom_id res chain seq x y z
N MET A 1 -7.77 -21.91 14.35
CA MET A 1 -8.10 -20.65 13.67
C MET A 1 -8.88 -19.77 14.64
N VAL A 2 -8.65 -18.46 14.61
CA VAL A 2 -9.28 -17.46 15.49
C VAL A 2 -9.76 -16.31 14.62
N ARG A 3 -10.89 -15.69 14.97
CA ARG A 3 -11.42 -14.56 14.21
C ARG A 3 -10.60 -13.30 14.48
N LEU A 4 -10.39 -12.46 13.46
CA LEU A 4 -9.69 -11.19 13.62
C LEU A 4 -10.38 -10.26 14.64
N GLY A 5 -11.71 -10.37 14.76
CA GLY A 5 -12.48 -9.60 15.73
C GLY A 5 -12.12 -9.88 17.18
N ASP A 6 -11.59 -11.07 17.48
CA ASP A 6 -11.26 -11.51 18.84
C ASP A 6 -9.83 -11.14 19.26
N VAL A 7 -8.94 -10.89 18.27
CA VAL A 7 -7.48 -10.72 18.49
C VAL A 7 -6.91 -9.45 17.87
N CYS A 8 -7.76 -8.56 17.32
CA CYS A 8 -7.33 -7.33 16.67
C CYS A 8 -8.18 -6.12 17.09
N THR A 9 -7.55 -4.97 17.16
CA THR A 9 -8.21 -3.67 17.30
C THR A 9 -8.38 -3.02 15.94
N PHE A 10 -9.58 -2.50 15.66
CA PHE A 10 -9.93 -1.87 14.40
C PHE A 10 -10.02 -0.35 14.56
N TYR A 11 -9.34 0.37 13.71
CA TYR A 11 -9.31 1.83 13.67
C TYR A 11 -10.01 2.32 12.41
N SER A 12 -11.05 3.13 12.59
CA SER A 12 -11.72 3.80 11.47
C SER A 12 -10.93 5.04 11.06
N GLY A 13 -10.85 5.30 9.78
CA GLY A 13 -10.30 6.55 9.28
C GLY A 13 -11.19 7.75 9.60
N THR A 14 -10.60 8.94 9.53
CA THR A 14 -11.19 10.21 9.92
C THR A 14 -11.42 11.11 8.70
N GLY A 15 -12.52 11.87 8.66
CA GLY A 15 -12.74 12.87 7.65
C GLY A 15 -11.65 13.95 7.70
N PHE A 16 -11.10 14.33 6.53
CA PHE A 16 -10.02 15.29 6.44
C PHE A 16 -10.42 16.54 5.65
N PRO A 17 -10.91 17.60 6.32
CA PRO A 17 -11.31 18.85 5.67
C PRO A 17 -10.15 19.52 4.91
N ASN A 18 -10.46 20.11 3.76
CA ASN A 18 -9.45 20.73 2.89
C ASN A 18 -8.64 21.85 3.58
N ILE A 19 -9.23 22.54 4.55
CA ILE A 19 -8.55 23.62 5.31
C ILE A 19 -7.34 23.16 6.11
N TYR A 20 -7.23 21.86 6.41
CA TYR A 20 -6.11 21.29 7.16
C TYR A 20 -5.11 20.53 6.28
N GLN A 21 -5.35 20.50 4.96
CA GLN A 21 -4.50 19.78 4.01
C GLN A 21 -3.31 20.64 3.54
N GLY A 22 -2.27 19.95 3.03
CA GLY A 22 -1.11 20.61 2.40
C GLY A 22 -0.02 21.08 3.35
N LYS A 23 -0.08 20.76 4.64
CA LYS A 23 1.04 21.02 5.56
C LYS A 23 2.09 19.92 5.39
N ALA A 24 3.30 20.32 5.02
CA ALA A 24 4.43 19.41 4.78
C ALA A 24 5.08 18.90 6.06
N ASP A 25 4.78 19.50 7.23
CA ASP A 25 5.32 19.17 8.53
C ASP A 25 4.24 19.21 9.63
N GLY A 26 4.48 18.56 10.74
CA GLY A 26 3.60 18.47 11.90
C GLY A 26 3.87 17.23 12.74
N LYS A 27 3.19 17.11 13.85
CA LYS A 27 3.38 16.01 14.82
C LYS A 27 2.95 14.66 14.25
N TYR A 28 1.79 14.62 13.57
CA TYR A 28 1.20 13.37 13.06
C TYR A 28 1.03 13.43 11.56
N PRO A 29 1.56 12.44 10.81
CA PRO A 29 1.21 12.29 9.41
C PRO A 29 -0.26 11.89 9.26
N PHE A 30 -0.93 12.49 8.27
CA PHE A 30 -2.28 12.14 7.86
C PHE A 30 -2.26 11.53 6.46
N TYR A 31 -2.44 10.20 6.37
CA TYR A 31 -2.36 9.46 5.13
C TYR A 31 -3.73 9.35 4.44
N LYS A 32 -3.81 9.77 3.20
CA LYS A 32 -4.93 9.48 2.32
C LYS A 32 -4.74 8.12 1.65
N VAL A 33 -5.80 7.56 1.08
CA VAL A 33 -5.71 6.31 0.29
C VAL A 33 -4.67 6.40 -0.82
N GLY A 34 -4.52 7.58 -1.45
CA GLY A 34 -3.47 7.83 -2.45
C GLY A 34 -2.06 7.68 -1.89
N ASP A 35 -1.81 8.11 -0.65
CA ASP A 35 -0.51 8.00 0.01
C ASP A 35 -0.18 6.55 0.34
N ILE A 36 -1.17 5.76 0.83
CA ILE A 36 -1.02 4.32 1.05
C ILE A 36 -0.60 3.64 -0.26
N SER A 37 -1.31 3.93 -1.34
CA SER A 37 -1.01 3.38 -2.66
C SER A 37 0.39 3.76 -3.16
N ARG A 38 0.79 5.02 -2.98
CA ARG A 38 2.09 5.54 -3.39
C ARG A 38 3.24 4.87 -2.62
N ASN A 39 3.09 4.71 -1.30
CA ASN A 39 4.07 4.00 -0.49
C ASN A 39 4.29 2.56 -0.98
N VAL A 40 3.20 1.81 -1.20
CA VAL A 40 3.27 0.42 -1.68
C VAL A 40 3.90 0.34 -3.08
N LEU A 41 3.53 1.23 -4.00
CA LEU A 41 4.10 1.27 -5.36
C LEU A 41 5.60 1.62 -5.36
N SER A 42 6.04 2.43 -4.41
CA SER A 42 7.48 2.75 -4.21
C SER A 42 8.24 1.63 -3.48
N GLY A 43 7.63 0.47 -3.27
CA GLY A 43 8.25 -0.66 -2.58
C GLY A 43 8.34 -0.52 -1.06
N ASN A 44 7.71 0.51 -0.49
CA ASN A 44 7.70 0.71 0.96
C ASN A 44 6.59 -0.13 1.61
N ARG A 45 6.97 -1.06 2.48
CA ARG A 45 6.04 -1.74 3.38
C ARG A 45 5.47 -0.78 4.42
N GLU A 46 6.34 0.05 4.99
CA GLU A 46 5.97 1.07 5.97
C GLU A 46 5.56 2.38 5.30
N LEU A 47 4.60 3.07 5.92
CA LEU A 47 4.20 4.41 5.48
C LEU A 47 5.31 5.42 5.79
N LYS A 48 6.00 5.89 4.76
CA LYS A 48 7.09 6.89 4.83
C LYS A 48 6.75 8.18 4.09
N ILE A 49 6.09 8.05 2.93
CA ILE A 49 5.74 9.18 2.06
C ILE A 49 4.40 9.75 2.53
N CYS A 50 4.38 10.99 2.99
CA CYS A 50 3.20 11.70 3.43
C CYS A 50 3.29 13.18 3.01
N GLU A 51 2.19 13.72 2.52
CA GLU A 51 2.08 15.12 2.09
C GLU A 51 1.27 15.97 3.07
N ASN A 52 0.70 15.37 4.10
CA ASN A 52 -0.18 16.04 5.03
C ASN A 52 0.20 15.70 6.47
N TYR A 53 0.45 16.74 7.26
CA TYR A 53 0.75 16.61 8.69
C TYR A 53 -0.20 17.45 9.50
N ILE A 54 -0.52 17.02 10.71
CA ILE A 54 -1.40 17.75 11.63
C ILE A 54 -0.88 17.68 13.07
N ASP A 55 -1.38 18.60 13.90
CA ASP A 55 -1.04 18.73 15.30
C ASP A 55 -2.21 18.33 16.20
N ASP A 56 -1.97 18.20 17.53
CA ASP A 56 -2.94 17.77 18.52
C ASP A 56 -4.26 18.60 18.46
N ASP A 57 -4.15 19.90 18.26
CA ASP A 57 -5.31 20.79 18.13
C ASP A 57 -6.19 20.41 16.94
N THR A 58 -5.56 20.08 15.81
CA THR A 58 -6.28 19.65 14.61
C THR A 58 -6.91 18.29 14.82
N VAL A 59 -6.18 17.34 15.43
CA VAL A 59 -6.71 16.01 15.78
C VAL A 59 -7.99 16.15 16.62
N THR A 60 -7.96 17.02 17.63
CA THR A 60 -9.12 17.28 18.50
C THR A 60 -10.29 17.88 17.71
N LYS A 61 -10.04 18.89 16.86
CA LYS A 61 -11.07 19.56 16.04
C LYS A 61 -11.79 18.63 15.07
N ILE A 62 -11.04 17.72 14.43
CA ILE A 62 -11.60 16.75 13.48
C ILE A 62 -12.10 15.46 14.16
N LYS A 63 -11.99 15.37 15.48
CA LYS A 63 -12.25 14.15 16.26
C LYS A 63 -11.49 12.94 15.68
N GLY A 64 -10.20 13.18 15.38
CA GLY A 64 -9.34 12.22 14.71
C GLY A 64 -9.03 11.01 15.57
N THR A 65 -9.01 9.83 14.94
CA THR A 65 -8.58 8.59 15.57
C THR A 65 -7.10 8.36 15.24
N LEU A 66 -6.24 8.38 16.26
CA LEU A 66 -4.83 8.02 16.11
C LEU A 66 -4.68 6.52 15.98
N LEU A 67 -3.93 6.11 14.96
CA LEU A 67 -3.53 4.73 14.74
C LEU A 67 -2.11 4.56 15.30
N PRO A 68 -1.87 3.59 16.18
CA PRO A 68 -0.55 3.33 16.73
C PRO A 68 0.40 2.71 15.67
N PRO A 69 1.72 2.68 15.94
CA PRO A 69 2.66 1.96 15.07
C PRO A 69 2.31 0.49 14.93
N GLN A 70 2.80 -0.14 13.87
CA GLN A 70 2.53 -1.53 13.50
C GLN A 70 1.04 -1.83 13.19
N THR A 71 0.25 -0.82 12.85
CA THR A 71 -1.12 -0.98 12.37
C THR A 71 -1.09 -1.25 10.86
N VAL A 72 -1.74 -2.32 10.41
CA VAL A 72 -1.93 -2.59 8.98
C VAL A 72 -3.04 -1.70 8.45
N VAL A 73 -2.74 -0.90 7.43
CA VAL A 73 -3.68 0.04 6.83
C VAL A 73 -3.96 -0.27 5.37
N PHE A 74 -5.18 -0.01 4.94
CA PHE A 74 -5.66 -0.27 3.58
C PHE A 74 -6.89 0.57 3.23
N ALA A 75 -7.16 0.69 1.92
CA ALA A 75 -8.41 1.28 1.45
C ALA A 75 -9.59 0.34 1.72
N LYS A 76 -10.70 0.88 2.24
CA LYS A 76 -11.93 0.10 2.51
C LYS A 76 -13.03 0.32 1.48
N ILE A 77 -12.83 1.17 0.46
CA ILE A 77 -13.85 1.53 -0.53
C ILE A 77 -13.23 1.81 -1.90
N GLY A 78 -14.00 1.55 -2.95
CA GLY A 78 -13.72 1.95 -4.32
C GLY A 78 -12.63 1.12 -5.00
N GLU A 79 -12.08 1.66 -6.10
CA GLU A 79 -11.05 0.97 -6.90
C GLU A 79 -9.78 0.68 -6.09
N ALA A 80 -9.42 1.55 -5.16
CA ALA A 80 -8.27 1.34 -4.29
C ALA A 80 -8.37 0.09 -3.41
N LEU A 81 -9.60 -0.32 -3.05
CA LEU A 81 -9.85 -1.58 -2.35
C LEU A 81 -9.52 -2.79 -3.24
N ARG A 82 -9.91 -2.74 -4.54
CA ARG A 82 -9.64 -3.80 -5.52
C ARG A 82 -8.15 -4.03 -5.74
N LEU A 83 -7.34 -2.98 -5.65
CA LEU A 83 -5.89 -3.08 -5.77
C LEU A 83 -5.23 -3.83 -4.63
N ASN A 84 -5.96 -4.16 -3.60
CA ASN A 84 -5.55 -4.98 -2.45
C ASN A 84 -4.21 -4.56 -1.80
N ARG A 85 -3.90 -3.24 -1.76
CA ARG A 85 -2.67 -2.68 -1.22
C ARG A 85 -2.71 -2.57 0.29
N ARG A 86 -1.61 -2.97 0.95
CA ARG A 86 -1.43 -2.92 2.40
C ARG A 86 -0.12 -2.23 2.75
N ALA A 87 -0.15 -1.43 3.80
CA ALA A 87 1.04 -0.85 4.40
C ALA A 87 0.95 -0.96 5.92
N ILE A 88 2.08 -0.74 6.60
CA ILE A 88 2.16 -0.72 8.06
C ILE A 88 2.49 0.70 8.51
N THR A 89 1.90 1.15 9.60
CA THR A 89 2.27 2.41 10.25
C THR A 89 3.58 2.24 11.02
N SER A 90 4.51 3.19 10.88
CA SER A 90 5.79 3.21 11.62
C SER A 90 5.73 4.05 12.90
N ARG A 91 4.74 4.93 13.01
CA ARG A 91 4.48 5.82 14.15
C ARG A 91 3.01 6.15 14.25
N ASP A 92 2.62 6.85 15.31
CA ASP A 92 1.27 7.38 15.44
C ASP A 92 0.91 8.25 14.24
N CYS A 93 -0.23 7.96 13.64
CA CYS A 93 -0.70 8.63 12.43
C CYS A 93 -2.23 8.62 12.35
N LEU A 94 -2.77 9.32 11.35
CA LEU A 94 -4.18 9.23 10.98
C LEU A 94 -4.30 8.75 9.52
N VAL A 95 -5.47 8.20 9.21
CA VAL A 95 -5.85 7.84 7.84
C VAL A 95 -7.19 8.46 7.49
N ASP A 96 -7.45 8.71 6.22
CA ASP A 96 -8.72 9.27 5.76
C ASP A 96 -9.89 8.29 5.94
N ASN A 97 -11.11 8.80 5.87
CA ASN A 97 -12.34 8.05 6.08
C ASN A 97 -12.59 6.91 5.06
N ASN A 98 -11.83 6.85 3.95
CA ASN A 98 -11.89 5.79 2.95
C ASN A 98 -10.85 4.68 3.23
N ALA A 99 -10.04 4.85 4.27
CA ALA A 99 -9.10 3.85 4.76
C ALA A 99 -9.54 3.25 6.10
N MET A 100 -8.89 2.17 6.48
CA MET A 100 -9.06 1.49 7.76
C MET A 100 -7.71 0.97 8.23
N GLY A 101 -7.51 0.95 9.55
CA GLY A 101 -6.37 0.32 10.21
C GLY A 101 -6.79 -0.87 11.07
N ILE A 102 -5.95 -1.90 11.10
CA ILE A 102 -6.12 -3.06 12.00
C ILE A 102 -4.80 -3.31 12.71
N LYS A 103 -4.83 -3.30 14.02
CA LYS A 103 -3.69 -3.64 14.89
C LYS A 103 -3.95 -4.98 15.56
N SER A 104 -3.04 -5.94 15.37
CA SER A 104 -3.06 -7.20 16.09
C SER A 104 -2.68 -7.01 17.56
N ASP A 105 -3.14 -7.90 18.42
CA ASP A 105 -2.64 -8.02 19.79
C ASP A 105 -1.24 -8.65 19.73
N ASP A 106 -0.21 -7.88 20.04
CA ASP A 106 1.19 -8.28 19.96
C ASP A 106 1.56 -9.43 20.93
N SER A 107 0.71 -9.70 21.94
CA SER A 107 0.88 -10.85 22.83
C SER A 107 0.47 -12.18 22.19
N ILE A 108 -0.31 -12.14 21.11
CA ILE A 108 -0.91 -13.31 20.46
C ILE A 108 -0.41 -13.45 19.01
N ILE A 109 -0.26 -12.32 18.30
CA ILE A 109 0.06 -12.30 16.89
C ILE A 109 1.26 -11.38 16.64
N ASP A 110 2.31 -11.93 16.03
CA ASP A 110 3.43 -11.14 15.52
C ASP A 110 2.96 -10.17 14.43
N SER A 111 3.32 -8.90 14.54
CA SER A 111 2.81 -7.83 13.68
C SER A 111 3.21 -8.01 12.20
N LEU A 112 4.39 -8.58 11.93
CA LEU A 112 4.86 -8.83 10.56
C LEU A 112 4.17 -10.06 9.96
N TYR A 113 3.94 -11.10 10.77
CA TYR A 113 3.11 -12.24 10.38
C TYR A 113 1.69 -11.79 10.01
N PHE A 114 1.09 -10.93 10.85
CA PHE A 114 -0.23 -10.35 10.59
C PHE A 114 -0.26 -9.54 9.29
N TYR A 115 0.76 -8.73 9.04
CA TYR A 115 0.88 -7.98 7.78
C TYR A 115 0.87 -8.89 6.56
N TYR A 116 1.69 -9.95 6.54
CA TYR A 116 1.74 -10.89 5.42
C TYR A 116 0.43 -11.66 5.27
N PHE A 117 -0.19 -12.05 6.37
CA PHE A 117 -1.52 -12.63 6.34
C PHE A 117 -2.51 -11.68 5.65
N MET A 118 -2.56 -10.43 6.07
CA MET A 118 -3.45 -9.42 5.48
C MET A 118 -3.14 -9.11 4.01
N CYS A 119 -1.89 -9.22 3.58
CA CYS A 119 -1.52 -9.11 2.15
C CYS A 119 -2.09 -10.25 1.31
N ASN A 120 -2.23 -11.45 1.88
CA ASN A 120 -2.79 -12.62 1.22
C ASN A 120 -4.33 -12.64 1.21
N VAL A 121 -4.98 -11.88 2.08
CA VAL A 121 -6.44 -11.78 2.13
C VAL A 121 -6.94 -10.89 1.00
N ASP A 122 -7.75 -11.44 0.09
CA ASP A 122 -8.47 -10.64 -0.90
C ASP A 122 -9.76 -10.08 -0.28
N LEU A 123 -9.75 -8.78 0.02
CA LEU A 123 -10.90 -8.10 0.62
C LEU A 123 -12.10 -7.95 -0.33
N GLN A 124 -11.94 -8.16 -1.62
CA GLN A 124 -13.07 -8.15 -2.56
C GLN A 124 -14.09 -9.24 -2.21
N ASN A 125 -13.63 -10.38 -1.69
CA ASN A 125 -14.49 -11.49 -1.26
C ASN A 125 -15.41 -11.13 -0.07
N TYR A 126 -15.13 -10.01 0.61
CA TYR A 126 -15.89 -9.54 1.78
C TYR A 126 -16.67 -8.24 1.49
N CYS A 127 -16.71 -7.81 0.22
CA CYS A 127 -17.44 -6.61 -0.19
C CYS A 127 -18.96 -6.82 -0.22
N GLU A 128 -19.70 -5.76 0.14
CA GLU A 128 -21.15 -5.76 0.16
C GLU A 128 -21.80 -5.26 -1.14
N SER A 129 -21.03 -4.58 -2.01
CA SER A 129 -21.53 -3.99 -3.25
C SER A 129 -20.57 -4.25 -4.41
N THR A 130 -21.12 -4.50 -5.59
CA THR A 130 -20.37 -4.69 -6.83
C THR A 130 -20.10 -3.39 -7.58
N THR A 131 -21.00 -2.39 -7.45
CA THR A 131 -20.88 -1.11 -8.18
C THR A 131 -19.77 -0.24 -7.59
N VAL A 132 -19.82 0.00 -6.28
CA VAL A 132 -18.73 0.65 -5.55
C VAL A 132 -18.34 -0.31 -4.43
N PRO A 133 -17.28 -1.12 -4.61
CA PRO A 133 -16.91 -2.11 -3.61
C PRO A 133 -16.57 -1.40 -2.31
N SER A 134 -17.12 -1.91 -1.22
CA SER A 134 -16.82 -1.43 0.14
C SER A 134 -16.83 -2.59 1.11
N VAL A 135 -15.95 -2.54 2.10
CA VAL A 135 -15.85 -3.56 3.14
C VAL A 135 -16.09 -2.93 4.50
N ARG A 136 -16.93 -3.61 5.31
CA ARG A 136 -17.21 -3.18 6.69
C ARG A 136 -16.31 -3.89 7.69
N LYS A 137 -16.05 -3.20 8.81
CA LYS A 137 -15.33 -3.76 9.97
C LYS A 137 -15.88 -5.13 10.38
N THR A 138 -17.20 -5.28 10.44
CA THR A 138 -17.88 -6.51 10.87
C THR A 138 -17.50 -7.71 9.98
N ARG A 139 -17.42 -7.49 8.66
CA ARG A 139 -17.07 -8.56 7.71
C ARG A 139 -15.59 -8.94 7.81
N ILE A 140 -14.71 -7.97 8.05
CA ILE A 140 -13.29 -8.25 8.25
C ILE A 140 -13.05 -8.95 9.59
N ALA A 141 -13.83 -8.59 10.62
CA ALA A 141 -13.74 -9.21 11.95
C ALA A 141 -14.09 -10.72 11.93
N GLU A 142 -14.85 -11.19 10.95
CA GLU A 142 -15.21 -12.59 10.75
C GLU A 142 -14.08 -13.42 10.08
N ILE A 143 -13.07 -12.78 9.51
CA ILE A 143 -11.95 -13.46 8.85
C ILE A 143 -11.18 -14.26 9.89
N GLU A 144 -10.91 -15.52 9.59
CA GLU A 144 -10.15 -16.42 10.45
C GLU A 144 -8.67 -16.42 10.08
N ILE A 145 -7.81 -16.25 11.09
CA ILE A 145 -6.35 -16.33 10.97
C ILE A 145 -5.84 -17.60 11.66
N PRO A 146 -4.93 -18.37 11.01
CA PRO A 146 -4.22 -19.45 11.71
C PRO A 146 -3.24 -18.86 12.73
N LEU A 147 -3.22 -19.41 13.94
CA LEU A 147 -2.35 -18.96 15.02
C LEU A 147 -1.42 -20.10 15.48
N PRO A 148 -0.31 -20.35 14.77
CA PRO A 148 0.75 -21.17 15.31
C PRO A 148 1.43 -20.46 16.50
N PRO A 149 2.29 -21.12 17.28
CA PRO A 149 3.08 -20.47 18.32
C PRO A 149 3.83 -19.25 17.80
N LEU A 150 4.02 -18.22 18.64
CA LEU A 150 4.66 -16.95 18.25
C LEU A 150 6.03 -17.13 17.56
N ASP A 151 6.82 -18.09 18.00
CA ASP A 151 8.12 -18.37 17.38
C ASP A 151 7.98 -18.88 15.94
N GLU A 152 6.96 -19.67 15.67
CA GLU A 152 6.68 -20.13 14.31
C GLU A 152 6.11 -18.99 13.45
N GLN A 153 5.26 -18.13 14.00
CA GLN A 153 4.80 -16.91 13.31
C GLN A 153 5.99 -16.03 12.89
N ARG A 154 6.93 -15.79 13.79
CA ARG A 154 8.17 -15.03 13.51
C ARG A 154 9.04 -15.68 12.45
N ARG A 155 9.17 -17.02 12.47
CA ARG A 155 9.90 -17.75 11.43
C ARG A 155 9.25 -17.59 10.06
N ILE A 156 7.93 -17.75 9.97
CA ILE A 156 7.17 -17.55 8.74
C ILE A 156 7.35 -16.12 8.24
N ALA A 157 7.16 -15.13 9.11
CA ALA A 157 7.32 -13.72 8.78
C ALA A 157 8.73 -13.40 8.26
N ALA A 158 9.77 -13.92 8.92
CA ALA A 158 11.16 -13.70 8.52
C ALA A 158 11.50 -14.31 7.14
N VAL A 159 10.91 -15.45 6.80
CA VAL A 159 11.06 -16.06 5.47
C VAL A 159 10.38 -15.20 4.40
N LEU A 160 9.13 -14.78 4.64
CA LEU A 160 8.39 -13.93 3.72
C LEU A 160 9.04 -12.56 3.54
N ASP A 161 9.63 -12.02 4.58
CA ASP A 161 10.38 -10.75 4.55
C ASP A 161 11.60 -10.86 3.63
N LYS A 162 12.40 -11.91 3.78
CA LYS A 162 13.54 -12.18 2.87
C LYS A 162 13.11 -12.34 1.42
N VAL A 163 12.00 -13.02 1.17
CA VAL A 163 11.45 -13.18 -0.20
C VAL A 163 11.02 -11.81 -0.76
N SER A 164 10.34 -11.00 0.05
CA SER A 164 9.92 -9.64 -0.34
C SER A 164 11.12 -8.75 -0.67
N ASP A 165 12.18 -8.80 0.13
CA ASP A 165 13.43 -8.08 -0.11
C ASP A 165 14.12 -8.54 -1.41
N LEU A 166 14.13 -9.84 -1.68
CA LEU A 166 14.67 -10.37 -2.92
C LEU A 166 13.89 -9.90 -4.14
N ILE A 167 12.55 -9.89 -4.05
CA ILE A 167 11.69 -9.38 -5.12
C ILE A 167 11.96 -7.89 -5.36
N ALA A 168 12.06 -7.09 -4.29
CA ALA A 168 12.37 -5.66 -4.41
C ALA A 168 13.73 -5.41 -5.10
N LYS A 169 14.77 -6.12 -4.67
CA LYS A 169 16.11 -6.04 -5.29
C LYS A 169 16.10 -6.46 -6.76
N ARG A 170 15.33 -7.48 -7.11
CA ARG A 170 15.20 -7.92 -8.52
C ARG A 170 14.49 -6.90 -9.39
N ARG A 171 13.45 -6.25 -8.88
CA ARG A 171 12.78 -5.15 -9.60
C ARG A 171 13.75 -4.00 -9.84
N GLU A 172 14.47 -3.55 -8.81
CA GLU A 172 15.50 -2.50 -8.96
C GLU A 172 16.57 -2.88 -9.99
N GLN A 173 17.00 -4.15 -10.02
CA GLN A 173 17.96 -4.61 -11.04
C GLN A 173 17.38 -4.55 -12.45
N LEU A 174 16.11 -4.92 -12.64
CA LEU A 174 15.44 -4.83 -13.93
C LEU A 174 15.32 -3.37 -14.40
N ASP A 175 14.91 -2.46 -13.51
CA ASP A 175 14.81 -1.04 -13.80
C ASP A 175 16.18 -0.47 -14.24
N LYS A 176 17.27 -0.82 -13.54
CA LYS A 176 18.64 -0.42 -13.92
C LYS A 176 19.07 -1.00 -15.28
N LEU A 177 18.68 -2.23 -15.59
CA LEU A 177 18.96 -2.82 -16.91
C LEU A 177 18.21 -2.09 -18.02
N ASP A 178 16.95 -1.71 -17.79
CA ASP A 178 16.16 -0.93 -18.75
C ASP A 178 16.77 0.46 -18.97
N GLU A 179 17.25 1.11 -17.89
CA GLU A 179 17.99 2.38 -18.00
C GLU A 179 19.29 2.22 -18.82
N LEU A 180 20.04 1.13 -18.59
CA LEU A 180 21.26 0.84 -19.33
C LEU A 180 20.98 0.64 -20.82
N VAL A 181 19.93 -0.11 -21.17
CA VAL A 181 19.52 -0.31 -22.57
C VAL A 181 19.18 1.02 -23.23
N LYS A 182 18.42 1.89 -22.55
CA LYS A 182 18.10 3.24 -23.04
C LYS A 182 19.35 4.09 -23.23
N ALA A 183 20.23 4.12 -22.22
CA ALA A 183 21.48 4.87 -22.29
C ALA A 183 22.38 4.38 -23.44
N ARG A 184 22.49 3.07 -23.62
CA ARG A 184 23.27 2.48 -24.72
C ARG A 184 22.68 2.79 -26.08
N PHE A 185 21.35 2.82 -26.20
CA PHE A 185 20.69 3.24 -27.43
C PHE A 185 21.02 4.70 -27.78
N VAL A 186 20.95 5.60 -26.79
CA VAL A 186 21.28 7.03 -26.98
C VAL A 186 22.78 7.19 -27.36
N GLU A 187 23.66 6.45 -26.70
CA GLU A 187 25.10 6.47 -27.02
C GLU A 187 25.38 6.03 -28.47
N MET A 188 24.69 5.00 -28.96
CA MET A 188 24.91 4.44 -30.29
C MET A 188 24.24 5.25 -31.40
N PHE A 189 23.10 5.84 -31.16
CA PHE A 189 22.23 6.44 -32.19
C PHE A 189 21.98 7.94 -31.98
N GLY A 190 22.48 8.54 -30.90
CA GLY A 190 22.21 9.92 -30.52
C GLY A 190 20.82 10.13 -29.93
N GLU A 191 20.56 11.34 -29.43
CA GLU A 191 19.23 11.69 -28.92
C GLU A 191 18.21 11.77 -30.05
N CYS A 192 17.03 11.18 -29.85
CA CYS A 192 15.95 11.17 -30.85
C CYS A 192 15.51 12.57 -31.30
N SER A 193 15.79 13.61 -30.50
CA SER A 193 15.52 15.01 -30.82
C SER A 193 16.36 15.54 -32.01
N SER A 194 17.49 14.91 -32.30
CA SER A 194 18.36 15.29 -33.43
C SER A 194 18.00 14.56 -34.72
N ILE A 195 17.14 13.57 -34.69
CA ILE A 195 16.73 12.78 -35.85
C ILE A 195 15.41 13.33 -36.39
N ARG A 196 15.36 13.57 -37.72
CA ARG A 196 14.14 14.03 -38.38
C ARG A 196 13.04 12.97 -38.21
N PRO A 197 11.91 13.27 -37.55
CA PRO A 197 10.89 12.27 -37.32
C PRO A 197 10.25 11.82 -38.64
N GLN A 198 10.29 10.52 -38.93
CA GLN A 198 9.55 9.90 -40.01
C GLN A 198 8.39 9.10 -39.47
N LYS A 199 7.28 9.08 -40.20
CA LYS A 199 6.12 8.28 -39.76
C LYS A 199 6.44 6.81 -39.88
N LEU A 200 6.08 6.04 -38.84
CA LEU A 200 6.34 4.59 -38.80
C LEU A 200 5.82 3.86 -40.05
N LYS A 201 4.71 4.34 -40.62
CA LYS A 201 4.11 3.83 -41.86
C LYS A 201 5.02 3.96 -43.08
N GLU A 202 5.93 4.94 -43.10
CA GLU A 202 6.84 5.21 -44.24
C GLU A 202 8.09 4.30 -44.20
N VAL A 203 8.44 3.83 -43.00
CA VAL A 203 9.68 3.03 -42.79
C VAL A 203 9.40 1.56 -42.48
N THR A 204 8.13 1.16 -42.31
CA THR A 204 7.74 -0.23 -42.06
C THR A 204 6.88 -0.78 -43.20
N ARG A 205 7.24 -1.99 -43.67
CA ARG A 205 6.44 -2.69 -44.71
C ARG A 205 5.15 -3.32 -44.16
N ARG A 206 5.12 -3.61 -42.89
CA ARG A 206 3.93 -4.26 -42.23
C ARG A 206 3.92 -4.00 -40.75
N VAL A 207 2.79 -3.49 -40.25
CA VAL A 207 2.51 -3.38 -38.82
C VAL A 207 1.49 -4.42 -38.46
N LYS A 208 1.79 -5.32 -37.51
CA LYS A 208 0.81 -6.24 -36.92
C LYS A 208 0.52 -5.76 -35.51
N VAL A 209 -0.76 -5.64 -35.17
CA VAL A 209 -1.18 -5.44 -33.77
C VAL A 209 -1.14 -6.81 -33.12
N GLY A 210 -0.26 -6.97 -32.16
CA GLY A 210 -0.26 -8.17 -31.29
C GLY A 210 -1.46 -8.08 -30.34
N PHE A 211 -2.21 -9.16 -30.22
CA PHE A 211 -3.15 -9.31 -29.10
C PHE A 211 -2.30 -9.63 -27.87
N VAL A 212 -2.51 -8.85 -26.81
CA VAL A 212 -1.96 -9.09 -25.45
C VAL A 212 -2.97 -9.95 -24.68
#